data_ef1fa8a40d1dea4cb00246ca04674519
#
_entry.id   ef1fa8a40d1dea4cb00246ca04674519
#
_cell.length_a   1.000
_cell.length_b   1.000
_cell.length_c   1.000
_cell.angle_alpha   90.00
_cell.angle_beta   90.00
_cell.angle_gamma   90.00
#
_symmetry.space_group_name_H-M   'P 1'
#
loop_
_entity.id
_entity.type
_entity.pdbx_description
1 polymer ?
#
loop_
_entity_poly.entity_id
_entity_poly.type
_entity_poly.pdbx_seq_one_letter_code
_entity_poly.pdbx_strand_id
1 'polypeptide(L)'
;MIVRVPASSANLGPGFDALGMAVTRYIELSFDDHVEGEVAEVGDVTDGPETGEDVDAASVGEGPPRRQATEEHHPAVRAFTLLGGTGPIWVRSSIPMGRGLGFSGSARVAGLVAAMVQREGSNFHPLDAADELLHVATALEGHADNIAPSIFGGVVATAGGRAVRVPLAFDPCVVVWVPSTTTSTEQSRAVLGSSVPFTDAVFNVGRTALLVAALAAGDTSALRTATEDRLHQDQRFERAPASRLALEVALDSGAWCGWLSGSGPTIAALCPPDRCEALAAALPAEGRAATLRIDHGGAVIER
;
A
#
# COMPACT_ATOMS: atom_id res chain seq x y z
N MET A 1 12.54 -18.96 -7.72
CA MET A 1 11.13 -18.50 -7.55
C MET A 1 11.10 -17.13 -6.90
N ILE A 2 10.17 -16.28 -7.33
CA ILE A 2 10.02 -14.91 -6.82
C ILE A 2 8.62 -14.75 -6.29
N VAL A 3 8.49 -14.33 -5.05
CA VAL A 3 7.22 -13.86 -4.47
C VAL A 3 7.11 -12.37 -4.73
N ARG A 4 6.07 -11.93 -5.45
CA ARG A 4 5.80 -10.52 -5.72
C ARG A 4 4.51 -10.10 -5.03
N VAL A 5 4.57 -9.01 -4.26
CA VAL A 5 3.45 -8.49 -3.47
C VAL A 5 3.28 -7.00 -3.74
N PRO A 6 2.06 -6.52 -4.04
CA PRO A 6 1.82 -5.12 -4.32
C PRO A 6 1.85 -4.25 -3.06
N ALA A 7 2.18 -2.98 -3.26
CA ALA A 7 1.95 -1.90 -2.31
C ALA A 7 0.47 -1.71 -2.02
N SER A 8 0.17 -1.01 -0.94
CA SER A 8 -1.20 -0.69 -0.58
C SER A 8 -1.37 0.76 -0.12
N SER A 9 -2.53 1.32 -0.44
CA SER A 9 -3.03 2.57 0.12
C SER A 9 -4.20 2.24 1.06
N ALA A 10 -4.06 2.54 2.34
CA ALA A 10 -5.06 2.21 3.35
C ALA A 10 -5.96 3.39 3.70
N ASN A 11 -7.05 3.11 4.37
CA ASN A 11 -8.10 4.03 4.85
C ASN A 11 -9.00 4.59 3.75
N LEU A 12 -8.51 4.93 2.58
CA LEU A 12 -9.25 5.53 1.45
C LEU A 12 -10.16 6.72 1.86
N GLY A 13 -9.66 7.55 2.78
CA GLY A 13 -10.44 8.60 3.43
C GLY A 13 -11.17 8.07 4.67
N PRO A 14 -12.51 7.89 4.64
CA PRO A 14 -13.30 7.61 5.84
C PRO A 14 -13.24 6.16 6.33
N GLY A 15 -12.67 5.24 5.54
CA GLY A 15 -12.60 3.81 5.85
C GLY A 15 -11.43 3.43 6.77
N PHE A 16 -11.23 4.19 7.83
CA PHE A 16 -10.15 4.02 8.79
C PHE A 16 -10.08 2.58 9.33
N ASP A 17 -8.89 1.95 9.19
CA ASP A 17 -8.62 0.55 9.56
C ASP A 17 -9.55 -0.50 8.90
N ALA A 18 -10.38 -0.09 7.92
CA ALA A 18 -11.37 -0.95 7.29
C ALA A 18 -11.24 -1.07 5.78
N LEU A 19 -10.71 -0.06 5.09
CA LEU A 19 -10.58 -0.08 3.63
C LEU A 19 -9.12 0.04 3.20
N GLY A 20 -8.75 -0.74 2.17
CA GLY A 20 -7.45 -0.63 1.54
C GLY A 20 -7.50 -0.94 0.05
N MET A 21 -6.51 -0.47 -0.69
CA MET A 21 -6.40 -0.62 -2.13
C MET A 21 -4.97 -1.04 -2.50
N ALA A 22 -4.82 -2.10 -3.28
CA ALA A 22 -3.54 -2.50 -3.85
C ALA A 22 -3.16 -1.61 -5.03
N VAL A 23 -1.88 -1.25 -5.15
CA VAL A 23 -1.37 -0.40 -6.23
C VAL A 23 -0.10 -0.98 -6.84
N THR A 24 0.17 -0.65 -8.12
CA THR A 24 1.25 -1.20 -8.94
C THR A 24 2.63 -0.67 -8.55
N ARG A 25 3.02 -0.90 -7.33
CA ARG A 25 4.39 -0.86 -6.78
C ARG A 25 4.60 -2.15 -6.01
N TYR A 26 5.78 -2.73 -6.05
CA TYR A 26 5.95 -4.09 -5.58
C TYR A 26 7.14 -4.25 -4.66
N ILE A 27 7.01 -5.19 -3.75
CA ILE A 27 8.13 -5.87 -3.12
C ILE A 27 8.25 -7.26 -3.74
N GLU A 28 9.46 -7.65 -4.08
CA GLU A 28 9.82 -8.96 -4.59
C GLU A 28 10.77 -9.62 -3.61
N LEU A 29 10.51 -10.89 -3.33
CA LEU A 29 11.30 -11.71 -2.42
C LEU A 29 11.68 -13.03 -3.10
N SER A 30 12.96 -13.41 -3.01
CA SER A 30 13.46 -14.72 -3.42
C SER A 30 14.17 -15.39 -2.23
N PHE A 31 14.11 -16.72 -2.17
CA PHE A 31 14.79 -17.54 -1.15
C PHE A 31 15.64 -18.66 -1.79
N ASP A 32 15.82 -18.65 -3.10
CA ASP A 32 16.68 -19.60 -3.82
C ASP A 32 18.10 -19.03 -3.96
N ASP A 33 19.14 -19.86 -3.76
CA ASP A 33 20.56 -19.48 -3.81
C ASP A 33 21.06 -19.01 -5.20
N HIS A 34 20.25 -19.09 -6.23
CA HIS A 34 20.61 -18.81 -7.62
C HIS A 34 20.08 -17.47 -8.16
N VAL A 35 20.19 -16.40 -7.37
CA VAL A 35 19.95 -15.07 -7.92
C VAL A 35 21.28 -14.50 -8.39
N GLU A 36 21.62 -14.65 -9.68
CA GLU A 36 22.74 -13.94 -10.29
C GLU A 36 22.53 -12.42 -10.20
N GLY A 37 23.33 -11.76 -9.38
CA GLY A 37 23.35 -10.31 -9.21
C GLY A 37 24.20 -9.95 -8.01
N GLU A 38 25.08 -8.95 -8.14
CA GLU A 38 26.01 -8.50 -7.11
C GLU A 38 25.33 -8.35 -5.75
N VAL A 39 25.82 -9.10 -4.77
CA VAL A 39 25.45 -8.98 -3.36
C VAL A 39 26.08 -7.69 -2.83
N ALA A 40 25.34 -6.60 -2.79
CA ALA A 40 25.73 -5.43 -2.01
C ALA A 40 25.28 -5.64 -0.56
N GLU A 41 26.22 -5.63 0.38
CA GLU A 41 25.90 -5.62 1.81
C GLU A 41 25.02 -4.42 2.15
N VAL A 42 23.92 -4.66 2.86
CA VAL A 42 22.96 -3.62 3.25
C VAL A 42 23.53 -2.85 4.44
N GLY A 43 24.14 -1.72 4.17
CA GLY A 43 24.14 -0.61 5.11
C GLY A 43 22.77 0.07 5.04
N ASP A 44 22.33 0.62 6.14
CA ASP A 44 21.10 1.37 6.40
C ASP A 44 20.28 1.75 5.14
N VAL A 45 19.08 1.17 4.97
CA VAL A 45 18.20 1.42 3.80
C VAL A 45 17.51 2.79 3.99
N THR A 46 18.32 3.80 4.24
CA THR A 46 17.96 5.19 4.05
C THR A 46 18.51 5.60 2.70
N ASP A 47 17.63 5.90 1.78
CA ASP A 47 17.89 6.49 0.46
C ASP A 47 18.53 5.57 -0.59
N GLY A 48 17.65 4.93 -1.40
CA GLY A 48 18.06 4.47 -2.74
C GLY A 48 18.49 5.69 -3.59
N PRO A 49 19.39 5.52 -4.58
CA PRO A 49 19.95 6.64 -5.34
C PRO A 49 18.85 7.50 -5.95
N GLU A 50 19.02 8.81 -5.83
CA GLU A 50 18.22 9.85 -6.48
C GLU A 50 18.48 9.85 -8.00
N THR A 51 18.00 8.84 -8.70
CA THR A 51 17.94 8.89 -10.16
C THR A 51 16.47 8.97 -10.54
N GLY A 52 16.07 10.16 -10.99
CA GLY A 52 14.77 10.43 -11.56
C GLY A 52 14.62 9.78 -12.93
N GLU A 53 14.38 8.48 -12.95
CA GLU A 53 13.94 7.79 -14.14
C GLU A 53 12.58 7.16 -13.81
N ASP A 54 11.58 7.58 -14.57
CA ASP A 54 10.24 7.02 -14.57
C ASP A 54 10.34 5.53 -14.89
N VAL A 55 10.11 4.68 -13.88
CA VAL A 55 10.00 3.24 -14.13
C VAL A 55 8.59 3.00 -14.65
N ASP A 56 8.48 2.93 -15.95
CA ASP A 56 7.26 2.52 -16.65
C ASP A 56 6.70 1.24 -16.00
N ALA A 57 5.41 1.19 -15.77
CA ALA A 57 4.69 0.07 -15.14
C ALA A 57 4.82 -1.27 -15.93
N ALA A 58 5.52 -1.26 -17.06
CA ALA A 58 5.72 -2.39 -17.96
C ALA A 58 7.13 -3.02 -17.90
N SER A 59 8.11 -2.44 -17.19
CA SER A 59 9.45 -3.01 -17.13
C SER A 59 9.58 -4.00 -15.95
N VAL A 60 9.18 -5.22 -16.19
CA VAL A 60 9.62 -6.38 -15.40
C VAL A 60 11.14 -6.51 -15.60
N GLY A 61 11.94 -6.05 -14.63
CA GLY A 61 13.41 -6.22 -14.67
C GLY A 61 14.26 -5.01 -14.28
N GLU A 62 13.74 -3.78 -14.33
CA GLU A 62 14.51 -2.55 -14.07
C GLU A 62 14.12 -1.89 -12.74
N GLY A 63 14.35 -2.58 -11.65
CA GLY A 63 14.26 -2.04 -10.29
C GLY A 63 15.63 -1.99 -9.62
N PRO A 64 15.76 -1.40 -8.42
CA PRO A 64 17.01 -1.46 -7.68
C PRO A 64 17.47 -2.91 -7.51
N PRO A 65 18.80 -3.18 -7.39
CA PRO A 65 19.30 -4.55 -7.26
C PRO A 65 18.67 -5.25 -6.05
N ARG A 66 18.47 -6.55 -6.16
CA ARG A 66 18.04 -7.37 -5.02
C ARG A 66 19.12 -7.35 -3.96
N ARG A 67 18.73 -7.18 -2.72
CA ARG A 67 19.64 -7.19 -1.58
C ARG A 67 19.26 -8.29 -0.62
N GLN A 68 20.25 -8.96 -0.03
CA GLN A 68 19.99 -9.93 1.03
C GLN A 68 19.44 -9.19 2.25
N ALA A 69 18.28 -9.61 2.74
CA ALA A 69 17.72 -9.10 3.97
C ALA A 69 18.35 -9.88 5.14
N THR A 70 19.36 -9.28 5.76
CA THR A 70 20.09 -9.86 6.89
C THR A 70 19.62 -9.37 8.25
N GLU A 71 18.82 -8.30 8.29
CA GLU A 71 18.36 -7.71 9.53
C GLU A 71 17.21 -8.55 10.13
N GLU A 72 17.39 -9.06 11.35
CA GLU A 72 16.34 -9.77 12.10
C GLU A 72 15.07 -8.93 12.27
N HIS A 73 15.18 -7.61 12.19
CA HIS A 73 14.04 -6.70 12.32
C HIS A 73 13.32 -6.41 11.00
N HIS A 74 13.87 -6.84 9.86
CA HIS A 74 13.19 -6.63 8.58
C HIS A 74 11.83 -7.35 8.55
N PRO A 75 10.71 -6.68 8.20
CA PRO A 75 9.37 -7.27 8.30
C PRO A 75 9.21 -8.59 7.54
N ALA A 76 9.86 -8.72 6.36
CA ALA A 76 9.82 -9.96 5.58
C ALA A 76 10.59 -11.10 6.27
N VAL A 77 11.77 -10.83 6.87
CA VAL A 77 12.56 -11.84 7.59
C VAL A 77 11.77 -12.38 8.78
N ARG A 78 11.20 -11.48 9.59
CA ARG A 78 10.39 -11.89 10.75
C ARG A 78 9.20 -12.75 10.36
N ALA A 79 8.51 -12.36 9.30
CA ALA A 79 7.36 -13.09 8.80
C ALA A 79 7.76 -14.46 8.22
N PHE A 80 8.83 -14.52 7.43
CA PHE A 80 9.38 -15.75 6.87
C PHE A 80 9.77 -16.75 7.95
N THR A 81 10.56 -16.31 8.93
CA THR A 81 11.02 -17.15 10.04
C THR A 81 9.88 -17.61 10.93
N LEU A 82 8.85 -16.78 11.15
CA LEU A 82 7.68 -17.09 11.98
C LEU A 82 6.94 -18.35 11.49
N LEU A 83 6.82 -18.52 10.16
CA LEU A 83 6.19 -19.72 9.56
C LEU A 83 7.19 -20.85 9.25
N GLY A 84 8.40 -20.79 9.84
CA GLY A 84 9.40 -21.85 9.72
C GLY A 84 10.24 -21.80 8.45
N GLY A 85 10.22 -20.68 7.73
CA GLY A 85 11.11 -20.46 6.60
C GLY A 85 12.57 -20.44 7.05
N THR A 86 13.45 -21.04 6.26
CA THR A 86 14.88 -21.22 6.55
C THR A 86 15.75 -20.75 5.40
N GLY A 87 16.97 -20.32 5.73
CA GLY A 87 17.95 -19.82 4.76
C GLY A 87 17.81 -18.31 4.49
N PRO A 88 18.71 -17.79 3.66
CA PRO A 88 18.73 -16.37 3.32
C PRO A 88 17.55 -16.00 2.42
N ILE A 89 17.13 -14.73 2.52
CA ILE A 89 16.16 -14.15 1.60
C ILE A 89 16.72 -12.89 0.95
N TRP A 90 16.39 -12.69 -0.31
CA TRP A 90 16.75 -11.50 -1.08
C TRP A 90 15.48 -10.68 -1.37
N VAL A 91 15.58 -9.39 -1.16
CA VAL A 91 14.45 -8.47 -1.30
C VAL A 91 14.80 -7.36 -2.29
N ARG A 92 13.87 -7.06 -3.18
CA ARG A 92 13.85 -5.86 -4.01
C ARG A 92 12.52 -5.15 -3.79
N SER A 93 12.52 -3.83 -3.59
CA SER A 93 11.29 -3.08 -3.37
C SER A 93 11.31 -1.73 -4.09
N SER A 94 10.21 -1.43 -4.78
CA SER A 94 9.90 -0.09 -5.30
C SER A 94 8.95 0.67 -4.37
N ILE A 95 8.58 0.09 -3.21
CA ILE A 95 7.68 0.69 -2.23
C ILE A 95 8.51 1.55 -1.27
N PRO A 96 8.26 2.87 -1.17
CA PRO A 96 9.00 3.73 -0.26
C PRO A 96 8.68 3.40 1.20
N MET A 97 9.73 3.24 2.01
CA MET A 97 9.59 2.90 3.43
C MET A 97 9.10 4.10 4.25
N GLY A 98 8.20 3.86 5.21
CA GLY A 98 7.73 4.88 6.16
C GLY A 98 6.96 6.04 5.53
N ARG A 99 6.36 5.84 4.35
CA ARG A 99 5.64 6.89 3.60
C ARG A 99 4.17 6.58 3.30
N GLY A 100 3.57 5.60 3.98
CA GLY A 100 2.13 5.34 3.89
C GLY A 100 1.68 4.55 2.65
N LEU A 101 2.61 3.83 1.99
CA LEU A 101 2.30 2.93 0.87
C LEU A 101 2.39 1.44 1.23
N GLY A 102 2.23 1.10 2.51
CA GLY A 102 2.06 -0.29 2.96
C GLY A 102 3.31 -1.16 2.89
N PHE A 103 4.54 -0.58 2.86
CA PHE A 103 5.79 -1.37 2.78
C PHE A 103 5.83 -2.50 3.82
N SER A 104 5.54 -2.20 5.08
CA SER A 104 5.60 -3.17 6.18
C SER A 104 4.64 -4.35 5.96
N GLY A 105 3.39 -4.04 5.60
CA GLY A 105 2.37 -5.04 5.29
C GLY A 105 2.75 -5.92 4.11
N SER A 106 3.15 -5.30 2.99
CA SER A 106 3.58 -6.03 1.78
C SER A 106 4.79 -6.93 2.06
N ALA A 107 5.77 -6.44 2.84
CA ALA A 107 6.95 -7.22 3.21
C ALA A 107 6.60 -8.43 4.10
N ARG A 108 5.68 -8.27 5.06
CA ARG A 108 5.19 -9.40 5.87
C ARG A 108 4.47 -10.44 5.02
N VAL A 109 3.57 -9.99 4.14
CA VAL A 109 2.87 -10.91 3.21
C VAL A 109 3.88 -11.66 2.35
N ALA A 110 4.89 -10.97 1.79
CA ALA A 110 5.93 -11.62 0.98
C ALA A 110 6.71 -12.68 1.78
N GLY A 111 7.10 -12.38 3.01
CA GLY A 111 7.79 -13.34 3.88
C GLY A 111 6.94 -14.56 4.23
N LEU A 112 5.66 -14.37 4.59
CA LEU A 112 4.74 -15.48 4.88
C LEU A 112 4.53 -16.36 3.65
N VAL A 113 4.25 -15.76 2.50
CA VAL A 113 4.07 -16.49 1.23
C VAL A 113 5.34 -17.29 0.88
N ALA A 114 6.53 -16.69 1.03
CA ALA A 114 7.79 -17.39 0.76
C ALA A 114 7.99 -18.62 1.68
N ALA A 115 7.69 -18.50 2.97
CA ALA A 115 7.75 -19.64 3.89
C ALA A 115 6.74 -20.76 3.52
N MET A 116 5.53 -20.37 3.11
CA MET A 116 4.52 -21.34 2.65
C MET A 116 4.96 -22.04 1.35
N VAL A 117 5.52 -21.30 0.39
CA VAL A 117 6.09 -21.90 -0.84
C VAL A 117 7.23 -22.85 -0.52
N GLN A 118 8.10 -22.51 0.43
CA GLN A 118 9.20 -23.38 0.85
C GLN A 118 8.68 -24.69 1.49
N ARG A 119 7.57 -24.61 2.24
CA ARG A 119 6.92 -25.74 2.89
C ARG A 119 6.11 -26.62 1.94
N GLU A 120 5.32 -26.01 1.04
CA GLU A 120 4.30 -26.70 0.23
C GLU A 120 4.74 -26.93 -1.23
N GLY A 121 5.82 -26.27 -1.65
CA GLY A 121 6.39 -26.41 -2.98
C GLY A 121 5.80 -25.44 -4.01
N SER A 122 6.27 -25.57 -5.25
CA SER A 122 6.00 -24.63 -6.34
C SER A 122 4.55 -24.57 -6.84
N ASN A 123 3.70 -25.53 -6.42
CA ASN A 123 2.29 -25.54 -6.80
C ASN A 123 1.39 -24.76 -5.84
N PHE A 124 1.94 -24.26 -4.73
CA PHE A 124 1.21 -23.43 -3.79
C PHE A 124 0.73 -22.15 -4.47
N HIS A 125 -0.51 -21.74 -4.16
CA HIS A 125 -1.06 -20.47 -4.60
C HIS A 125 -1.47 -19.63 -3.37
N PRO A 126 -1.05 -18.35 -3.26
CA PRO A 126 -1.30 -17.56 -2.05
C PRO A 126 -2.78 -17.45 -1.66
N LEU A 127 -3.69 -17.45 -2.64
CA LEU A 127 -5.12 -17.37 -2.36
C LEU A 127 -5.71 -18.65 -1.77
N ASP A 128 -5.04 -19.81 -1.90
CA ASP A 128 -5.49 -21.06 -1.27
C ASP A 128 -5.33 -21.02 0.26
N ALA A 129 -4.40 -20.16 0.75
CA ALA A 129 -4.17 -19.93 2.17
C ALA A 129 -4.52 -18.50 2.61
N ALA A 130 -5.40 -17.82 1.88
CA ALA A 130 -5.66 -16.39 2.08
C ALA A 130 -6.15 -16.03 3.48
N ASP A 131 -7.00 -16.86 4.08
CA ASP A 131 -7.51 -16.66 5.45
C ASP A 131 -6.38 -16.81 6.49
N GLU A 132 -5.48 -17.79 6.33
CA GLU A 132 -4.31 -17.99 7.19
C GLU A 132 -3.34 -16.80 7.04
N LEU A 133 -3.02 -16.42 5.80
CA LEU A 133 -2.17 -15.26 5.50
C LEU A 133 -2.74 -13.99 6.12
N LEU A 134 -4.04 -13.72 5.94
CA LEU A 134 -4.71 -12.55 6.51
C LEU A 134 -4.62 -12.55 8.03
N HIS A 135 -4.89 -13.69 8.68
CA HIS A 135 -4.85 -13.80 10.12
C HIS A 135 -3.46 -13.55 10.69
N VAL A 136 -2.44 -14.26 10.17
CA VAL A 136 -1.07 -14.18 10.67
C VAL A 136 -0.46 -12.81 10.37
N ALA A 137 -0.62 -12.30 9.15
CA ALA A 137 -0.09 -11.01 8.77
C ALA A 137 -0.73 -9.85 9.56
N THR A 138 -2.06 -9.92 9.80
CA THR A 138 -2.77 -8.93 10.62
C THR A 138 -2.29 -8.96 12.07
N ALA A 139 -2.03 -10.14 12.65
CA ALA A 139 -1.48 -10.25 14.00
C ALA A 139 -0.08 -9.62 14.12
N LEU A 140 0.73 -9.67 13.06
CA LEU A 140 2.05 -9.05 12.99
C LEU A 140 2.00 -7.52 12.75
N GLU A 141 1.02 -7.03 12.00
CA GLU A 141 0.89 -5.61 11.62
C GLU A 141 0.04 -4.82 12.60
N GLY A 142 -0.95 -5.46 13.21
CA GLY A 142 -1.94 -4.84 14.11
C GLY A 142 -3.24 -4.42 13.42
N HIS A 143 -3.28 -4.34 12.08
CA HIS A 143 -4.45 -3.95 11.29
C HIS A 143 -4.41 -4.58 9.90
N ALA A 144 -5.60 -4.80 9.30
CA ALA A 144 -5.75 -5.58 8.08
C ALA A 144 -5.81 -4.74 6.79
N ASP A 145 -6.03 -3.45 6.87
CA ASP A 145 -6.29 -2.54 5.76
C ASP A 145 -5.14 -2.39 4.75
N ASN A 146 -3.89 -2.64 5.17
CA ASN A 146 -2.75 -2.77 4.27
C ASN A 146 -2.49 -4.22 3.85
N ILE A 147 -2.75 -5.18 4.75
CA ILE A 147 -2.49 -6.60 4.53
C ILE A 147 -3.45 -7.18 3.48
N ALA A 148 -4.74 -6.94 3.64
CA ALA A 148 -5.74 -7.52 2.76
C ALA A 148 -5.56 -7.15 1.28
N PRO A 149 -5.39 -5.86 0.89
CA PRO A 149 -5.14 -5.54 -0.51
C PRO A 149 -3.83 -6.14 -1.03
N SER A 150 -2.78 -6.24 -0.21
CA SER A 150 -1.53 -6.89 -0.60
C SER A 150 -1.69 -8.40 -0.89
N ILE A 151 -2.63 -9.08 -0.20
CA ILE A 151 -2.94 -10.49 -0.45
C ILE A 151 -3.88 -10.66 -1.65
N PHE A 152 -5.01 -9.94 -1.64
CA PHE A 152 -6.13 -10.17 -2.55
C PHE A 152 -6.09 -9.34 -3.84
N GLY A 153 -5.34 -8.24 -3.85
CA GLY A 153 -5.44 -7.23 -4.90
C GLY A 153 -6.76 -6.45 -4.85
N GLY A 154 -6.87 -5.40 -5.67
CA GLY A 154 -8.05 -4.57 -5.79
C GLY A 154 -8.29 -3.65 -4.59
N VAL A 155 -9.53 -3.21 -4.44
CA VAL A 155 -10.01 -2.55 -3.22
C VAL A 155 -10.63 -3.60 -2.31
N VAL A 156 -10.27 -3.56 -1.03
CA VAL A 156 -10.70 -4.58 -0.06
C VAL A 156 -11.28 -3.91 1.18
N ALA A 157 -12.43 -4.39 1.61
CA ALA A 157 -13.03 -4.05 2.89
C ALA A 157 -12.73 -5.14 3.92
N THR A 158 -12.32 -4.74 5.13
CA THR A 158 -11.94 -5.66 6.21
C THR A 158 -12.68 -5.33 7.50
N ALA A 159 -13.14 -6.36 8.19
CA ALA A 159 -13.71 -6.26 9.53
C ALA A 159 -13.72 -7.61 10.21
N GLY A 160 -13.45 -7.65 11.53
CA GLY A 160 -13.57 -8.88 12.32
C GLY A 160 -12.79 -10.08 11.78
N GLY A 161 -11.59 -9.85 11.24
CA GLY A 161 -10.75 -10.89 10.64
C GLY A 161 -11.20 -11.39 9.27
N ARG A 162 -12.18 -10.73 8.65
CA ARG A 162 -12.68 -11.03 7.29
C ARG A 162 -12.23 -9.96 6.31
N ALA A 163 -12.02 -10.36 5.06
CA ALA A 163 -11.73 -9.47 3.95
C ALA A 163 -12.65 -9.79 2.77
N VAL A 164 -13.17 -8.74 2.12
CA VAL A 164 -14.03 -8.87 0.93
C VAL A 164 -13.56 -7.85 -0.11
N ARG A 165 -13.31 -8.29 -1.33
CA ARG A 165 -13.00 -7.39 -2.44
C ARG A 165 -14.23 -6.57 -2.81
N VAL A 166 -14.05 -5.26 -2.93
CA VAL A 166 -15.06 -4.35 -3.44
C VAL A 166 -15.01 -4.40 -4.96
N PRO A 167 -16.12 -4.72 -5.66
CA PRO A 167 -16.17 -4.63 -7.10
C PRO A 167 -15.87 -3.19 -7.57
N LEU A 168 -15.14 -3.06 -8.67
CA LEU A 168 -14.90 -1.77 -9.30
C LEU A 168 -15.58 -1.76 -10.67
N ALA A 169 -16.49 -0.83 -10.89
CA ALA A 169 -17.19 -0.69 -12.16
C ALA A 169 -16.43 0.20 -13.18
N PHE A 170 -15.24 0.68 -12.84
CA PHE A 170 -14.36 1.50 -13.67
C PHE A 170 -12.89 1.24 -13.33
N ASP A 171 -11.98 1.60 -14.23
CA ASP A 171 -10.53 1.48 -14.04
C ASP A 171 -9.91 2.88 -13.92
N PRO A 172 -9.71 3.41 -12.70
CA PRO A 172 -9.13 4.72 -12.49
C PRO A 172 -7.61 4.69 -12.65
N CYS A 173 -7.03 5.83 -12.97
CA CYS A 173 -5.64 6.07 -12.63
C CYS A 173 -5.52 6.43 -11.15
N VAL A 174 -4.46 5.96 -10.51
CA VAL A 174 -4.08 6.31 -9.14
C VAL A 174 -2.87 7.22 -9.20
N VAL A 175 -3.01 8.48 -8.83
CA VAL A 175 -1.88 9.39 -8.69
C VAL A 175 -1.50 9.45 -7.22
N VAL A 176 -0.23 9.18 -6.91
CA VAL A 176 0.32 9.34 -5.57
C VAL A 176 1.33 10.48 -5.56
N TRP A 177 1.36 11.23 -4.47
CA TRP A 177 2.40 12.21 -4.21
C TRP A 177 3.09 11.87 -2.89
N VAL A 178 4.40 11.63 -2.98
CA VAL A 178 5.25 11.13 -1.91
C VAL A 178 6.21 12.25 -1.49
N PRO A 179 6.07 12.84 -0.30
CA PRO A 179 7.03 13.83 0.20
C PRO A 179 8.34 13.19 0.61
N SER A 180 9.38 13.99 0.74
CA SER A 180 10.69 13.56 1.25
C SER A 180 10.67 13.13 2.72
N THR A 181 9.72 13.66 3.51
CA THR A 181 9.55 13.33 4.93
C THR A 181 9.00 11.93 5.13
N THR A 182 9.34 11.31 6.26
CA THR A 182 8.81 10.02 6.70
C THR A 182 7.92 10.19 7.93
N THR A 183 7.02 9.25 8.15
CA THR A 183 6.17 9.21 9.33
C THR A 183 6.07 7.78 9.85
N SER A 184 6.22 7.56 11.16
CA SER A 184 5.93 6.26 11.74
C SER A 184 4.42 6.08 11.98
N THR A 185 3.94 4.86 11.80
CA THR A 185 2.52 4.52 12.06
C THR A 185 2.16 4.76 13.53
N GLU A 186 3.07 4.47 14.45
CA GLU A 186 2.90 4.72 15.88
C GLU A 186 2.69 6.21 16.19
N GLN A 187 3.57 7.07 15.64
CA GLN A 187 3.44 8.53 15.80
C GLN A 187 2.15 9.07 15.17
N SER A 188 1.74 8.52 14.01
CA SER A 188 0.49 8.91 13.35
C SER A 188 -0.77 8.45 14.10
N ARG A 189 -0.68 7.37 14.87
CA ARG A 189 -1.77 6.92 15.75
C ARG A 189 -1.80 7.72 17.07
N ALA A 190 -0.65 8.08 17.62
CA ALA A 190 -0.55 8.81 18.88
C ALA A 190 -1.21 10.20 18.86
N VAL A 191 -1.44 10.78 17.68
CA VAL A 191 -2.15 12.07 17.55
C VAL A 191 -3.66 11.95 17.55
N LEU A 192 -4.18 10.73 17.35
CA LEU A 192 -5.62 10.49 17.32
C LEU A 192 -6.18 10.43 18.74
N GLY A 193 -7.32 11.06 18.93
CA GLY A 193 -8.02 11.02 20.21
C GLY A 193 -8.50 9.60 20.58
N SER A 194 -8.66 9.34 21.86
CA SER A 194 -9.23 8.08 22.37
C SER A 194 -10.75 7.98 22.19
N SER A 195 -11.40 9.06 21.79
CA SER A 195 -12.86 9.15 21.56
C SER A 195 -13.14 10.13 20.43
N VAL A 196 -14.26 9.93 19.76
CA VAL A 196 -14.75 10.83 18.71
C VAL A 196 -16.19 11.25 19.00
N PRO A 197 -16.62 12.46 18.59
CA PRO A 197 -18.02 12.85 18.66
C PRO A 197 -18.91 11.87 17.90
N PHE A 198 -20.08 11.56 18.46
CA PHE A 198 -21.04 10.65 17.81
C PHE A 198 -21.43 11.11 16.40
N THR A 199 -21.55 12.43 16.19
CA THR A 199 -21.82 13.03 14.87
C THR A 199 -20.75 12.72 13.84
N ASP A 200 -19.46 12.69 14.25
CA ASP A 200 -18.34 12.40 13.36
C ASP A 200 -18.23 10.90 13.07
N ALA A 201 -18.57 10.05 14.04
CA ALA A 201 -18.71 8.62 13.80
C ALA A 201 -19.82 8.32 12.77
N VAL A 202 -21.00 8.94 12.92
CA VAL A 202 -22.11 8.82 11.96
C VAL A 202 -21.71 9.33 10.57
N PHE A 203 -20.99 10.47 10.51
CA PHE A 203 -20.48 11.02 9.26
C PHE A 203 -19.58 10.00 8.54
N ASN A 204 -18.60 9.44 9.21
CA ASN A 204 -17.67 8.48 8.61
C ASN A 204 -18.34 7.17 8.20
N VAL A 205 -19.29 6.66 8.97
CA VAL A 205 -20.10 5.48 8.57
C VAL A 205 -20.82 5.76 7.25
N GLY A 206 -21.45 6.93 7.12
CA GLY A 206 -22.13 7.33 5.89
C GLY A 206 -21.17 7.48 4.71
N ARG A 207 -20.01 8.11 4.91
CA ARG A 207 -18.99 8.29 3.85
C ARG A 207 -18.38 6.96 3.41
N THR A 208 -18.06 6.08 4.34
CA THR A 208 -17.54 4.74 4.04
C THR A 208 -18.53 3.91 3.22
N ALA A 209 -19.81 3.91 3.61
CA ALA A 209 -20.85 3.22 2.86
C ALA A 209 -21.03 3.81 1.45
N LEU A 210 -21.04 5.14 1.33
CA LEU A 210 -21.14 5.82 0.03
C LEU A 210 -19.93 5.50 -0.86
N LEU A 211 -18.70 5.47 -0.30
CA LEU A 211 -17.49 5.15 -1.06
C LEU A 211 -17.57 3.75 -1.66
N VAL A 212 -17.90 2.74 -0.85
CA VAL A 212 -18.04 1.36 -1.32
C VAL A 212 -19.12 1.25 -2.41
N ALA A 213 -20.26 1.90 -2.21
CA ALA A 213 -21.35 1.91 -3.19
C ALA A 213 -20.94 2.62 -4.50
N ALA A 214 -20.29 3.78 -4.41
CA ALA A 214 -19.85 4.56 -5.57
C ALA A 214 -18.80 3.79 -6.40
N LEU A 215 -17.83 3.14 -5.76
CA LEU A 215 -16.83 2.28 -6.43
C LEU A 215 -17.51 1.12 -7.17
N ALA A 216 -18.47 0.46 -6.51
CA ALA A 216 -19.17 -0.69 -7.08
C ALA A 216 -20.14 -0.31 -8.20
N ALA A 217 -20.77 0.87 -8.12
CA ALA A 217 -21.69 1.37 -9.12
C ALA A 217 -21.02 2.14 -10.27
N GLY A 218 -19.77 2.56 -10.12
CA GLY A 218 -19.06 3.41 -11.08
C GLY A 218 -19.50 4.89 -11.02
N ASP A 219 -20.08 5.33 -9.90
CA ASP A 219 -20.48 6.71 -9.71
C ASP A 219 -19.30 7.59 -9.28
N THR A 220 -18.54 8.06 -10.27
CA THR A 220 -17.38 8.93 -10.02
C THR A 220 -17.76 10.29 -9.45
N SER A 221 -19.00 10.74 -9.63
CA SER A 221 -19.48 12.04 -9.13
C SER A 221 -19.64 12.05 -7.60
N ALA A 222 -19.91 10.90 -7.00
CA ALA A 222 -20.04 10.73 -5.55
C ALA A 222 -18.70 10.63 -4.83
N LEU A 223 -17.59 10.29 -5.53
CA LEU A 223 -16.33 9.93 -4.90
C LEU A 223 -15.73 11.05 -4.05
N ARG A 224 -15.81 12.32 -4.50
CA ARG A 224 -15.29 13.46 -3.72
C ARG A 224 -15.92 13.53 -2.34
N THR A 225 -17.23 13.50 -2.29
CA THR A 225 -17.99 13.50 -1.04
C THR A 225 -17.73 12.23 -0.23
N ALA A 226 -17.62 11.09 -0.91
CA ALA A 226 -17.43 9.79 -0.28
C ALA A 226 -16.07 9.62 0.40
N THR A 227 -15.02 10.37 -0.01
CA THR A 227 -13.69 10.31 0.61
C THR A 227 -13.44 11.36 1.70
N GLU A 228 -14.45 12.16 2.05
CA GLU A 228 -14.37 13.05 3.22
C GLU A 228 -14.27 12.24 4.50
N ASP A 229 -13.48 12.73 5.46
CA ASP A 229 -13.19 12.05 6.72
C ASP A 229 -13.21 13.06 7.89
N ARG A 230 -13.65 12.59 9.06
CA ARG A 230 -13.63 13.33 10.31
C ARG A 230 -12.98 12.57 11.46
N LEU A 231 -12.33 11.44 11.19
CA LEU A 231 -11.72 10.61 12.22
C LEU A 231 -10.22 10.78 12.34
N HIS A 232 -9.50 10.95 11.23
CA HIS A 232 -8.04 10.84 11.29
C HIS A 232 -7.25 11.80 10.41
N GLN A 233 -7.78 12.18 9.23
CA GLN A 233 -6.97 12.91 8.23
C GLN A 233 -6.58 14.30 8.71
N ASP A 234 -7.49 15.03 9.32
CA ASP A 234 -7.22 16.41 9.76
C ASP A 234 -6.08 16.47 10.79
N GLN A 235 -6.12 15.62 11.82
CA GLN A 235 -5.07 15.56 12.84
C GLN A 235 -3.71 15.16 12.25
N ARG A 236 -3.71 14.26 11.26
CA ARG A 236 -2.49 13.84 10.57
C ARG A 236 -1.94 14.91 9.65
N PHE A 237 -2.79 15.64 8.95
CA PHE A 237 -2.40 16.76 8.08
C PHE A 237 -1.82 17.94 8.86
N GLU A 238 -2.15 18.14 10.12
CA GLU A 238 -1.49 19.14 10.97
C GLU A 238 0.03 18.91 11.06
N ARG A 239 0.46 17.64 10.96
CA ARG A 239 1.88 17.24 10.95
C ARG A 239 2.47 17.08 9.54
N ALA A 240 1.63 17.10 8.53
CA ALA A 240 2.02 16.95 7.14
C ALA A 240 1.33 18.03 6.26
N PRO A 241 1.59 19.33 6.49
CA PRO A 241 0.90 20.42 5.78
C PRO A 241 1.16 20.40 4.28
N ALA A 242 2.35 19.96 3.84
CA ALA A 242 2.66 19.78 2.42
C ALA A 242 1.76 18.72 1.77
N SER A 243 1.41 17.67 2.50
CA SER A 243 0.48 16.63 2.00
C SER A 243 -0.94 17.16 1.90
N ARG A 244 -1.38 18.01 2.82
CA ARG A 244 -2.68 18.70 2.70
C ARG A 244 -2.72 19.56 1.44
N LEU A 245 -1.70 20.37 1.21
CA LEU A 245 -1.60 21.19 0.00
C LEU A 245 -1.61 20.32 -1.26
N ALA A 246 -0.85 19.23 -1.28
CA ALA A 246 -0.81 18.34 -2.43
C ALA A 246 -2.18 17.70 -2.72
N LEU A 247 -2.94 17.33 -1.67
CA LEU A 247 -4.31 16.83 -1.83
C LEU A 247 -5.25 17.89 -2.40
N GLU A 248 -5.19 19.12 -1.90
CA GLU A 248 -5.99 20.24 -2.40
C GLU A 248 -5.68 20.53 -3.89
N VAL A 249 -4.39 20.59 -4.25
CA VAL A 249 -3.96 20.74 -5.66
C VAL A 249 -4.46 19.60 -6.53
N ALA A 250 -4.39 18.35 -6.06
CA ALA A 250 -4.91 17.19 -6.81
C ALA A 250 -6.41 17.34 -7.09
N LEU A 251 -7.17 17.72 -6.08
CA LEU A 251 -8.62 17.89 -6.18
C LEU A 251 -9.00 19.06 -7.12
N ASP A 252 -8.28 20.18 -7.06
CA ASP A 252 -8.49 21.35 -7.91
C ASP A 252 -8.05 21.11 -9.36
N SER A 253 -7.06 20.20 -9.57
CA SER A 253 -6.59 19.80 -10.89
C SER A 253 -7.46 18.72 -11.55
N GLY A 254 -8.57 18.33 -10.94
CA GLY A 254 -9.57 17.46 -11.55
C GLY A 254 -9.53 15.99 -11.12
N ALA A 255 -8.86 15.67 -10.00
CA ALA A 255 -9.06 14.38 -9.37
C ALA A 255 -10.53 14.20 -8.95
N TRP A 256 -11.07 13.01 -9.15
CA TRP A 256 -12.42 12.68 -8.67
C TRP A 256 -12.48 12.71 -7.14
N CYS A 257 -11.43 12.21 -6.50
CA CYS A 257 -11.28 12.15 -5.05
C CYS A 257 -9.82 11.95 -4.68
N GLY A 258 -9.51 12.07 -3.38
CA GLY A 258 -8.18 11.78 -2.85
C GLY A 258 -8.20 11.71 -1.32
N TRP A 259 -7.12 11.19 -0.75
CA TRP A 259 -6.98 10.96 0.68
C TRP A 259 -5.52 10.86 1.11
N LEU A 260 -5.30 10.91 2.42
CA LEU A 260 -4.01 10.58 3.03
C LEU A 260 -3.84 9.05 3.06
N SER A 261 -2.84 8.54 2.36
CA SER A 261 -2.60 7.10 2.23
C SER A 261 -2.06 6.50 3.52
N GLY A 262 -2.81 5.60 4.11
CA GLY A 262 -2.48 4.95 5.38
C GLY A 262 -2.20 5.95 6.51
N SER A 263 -1.02 5.83 7.13
CA SER A 263 -0.56 6.78 8.16
C SER A 263 -0.01 8.09 7.58
N GLY A 264 0.09 8.20 6.26
CA GLY A 264 0.77 9.29 5.56
C GLY A 264 2.30 9.12 5.55
N PRO A 265 3.05 10.13 5.10
CA PRO A 265 2.58 11.42 4.61
C PRO A 265 2.18 11.43 3.12
N THR A 266 2.23 10.32 2.40
CA THR A 266 1.77 10.23 1.01
C THR A 266 0.29 10.53 0.90
N ILE A 267 -0.12 11.25 -0.15
CA ILE A 267 -1.51 11.32 -0.60
C ILE A 267 -1.72 10.43 -1.82
N ALA A 268 -2.93 9.92 -1.95
CA ALA A 268 -3.38 9.24 -3.15
C ALA A 268 -4.65 9.90 -3.68
N ALA A 269 -4.80 9.92 -5.00
CA ALA A 269 -5.95 10.49 -5.68
C ALA A 269 -6.38 9.60 -6.85
N LEU A 270 -7.69 9.50 -7.11
CA LEU A 270 -8.23 8.84 -8.29
C LEU A 270 -8.63 9.87 -9.34
N CYS A 271 -8.29 9.59 -10.59
CA CYS A 271 -8.68 10.44 -11.72
C CYS A 271 -8.96 9.60 -12.97
N PRO A 272 -9.54 10.22 -14.03
CA PRO A 272 -9.63 9.58 -15.34
C PRO A 272 -8.25 9.17 -15.85
N PRO A 273 -8.10 8.01 -16.52
CA PRO A 273 -6.81 7.54 -17.04
C PRO A 273 -6.11 8.54 -17.98
N ASP A 274 -6.87 9.28 -18.79
CA ASP A 274 -6.36 10.32 -19.71
C ASP A 274 -5.90 11.60 -19.02
N ARG A 275 -6.17 11.77 -17.73
CA ARG A 275 -5.77 12.95 -16.93
C ARG A 275 -4.60 12.66 -16.00
N CYS A 276 -4.11 11.45 -15.96
CA CYS A 276 -3.14 10.95 -14.98
C CYS A 276 -1.85 11.77 -14.97
N GLU A 277 -1.21 11.90 -16.13
CA GLU A 277 0.06 12.63 -16.29
C GLU A 277 -0.10 14.12 -16.00
N ALA A 278 -1.20 14.73 -16.48
CA ALA A 278 -1.48 16.15 -16.23
C ALA A 278 -1.71 16.41 -14.74
N LEU A 279 -2.39 15.50 -14.04
CA LEU A 279 -2.60 15.59 -12.60
C LEU A 279 -1.28 15.44 -11.84
N ALA A 280 -0.47 14.46 -12.20
CA ALA A 280 0.84 14.24 -11.57
C ALA A 280 1.77 15.45 -11.76
N ALA A 281 1.78 16.04 -12.95
CA ALA A 281 2.58 17.25 -13.26
C ALA A 281 2.12 18.51 -12.51
N ALA A 282 0.86 18.57 -12.08
CA ALA A 282 0.32 19.71 -11.33
C ALA A 282 0.70 19.69 -9.84
N LEU A 283 1.12 18.53 -9.31
CA LEU A 283 1.41 18.37 -7.88
C LEU A 283 2.69 19.11 -7.45
N PRO A 284 2.82 19.49 -6.17
CA PRO A 284 3.95 20.26 -5.68
C PRO A 284 5.31 19.58 -5.92
N ALA A 285 6.31 20.37 -6.35
CA ALA A 285 7.65 19.88 -6.68
C ALA A 285 8.47 19.42 -5.47
N GLU A 286 8.04 19.74 -4.23
CA GLU A 286 8.69 19.33 -2.97
C GLU A 286 8.52 17.83 -2.65
N GLY A 287 7.71 17.13 -3.43
CA GLY A 287 7.54 15.68 -3.36
C GLY A 287 7.70 15.04 -4.73
N ARG A 288 7.52 13.74 -4.77
CA ARG A 288 7.51 12.96 -6.01
C ARG A 288 6.10 12.53 -6.33
N ALA A 289 5.57 12.96 -7.47
CA ALA A 289 4.35 12.41 -8.03
C ALA A 289 4.67 11.13 -8.82
N ALA A 290 3.78 10.16 -8.76
CA ALA A 290 3.84 8.96 -9.59
C ALA A 290 2.43 8.53 -10.00
N THR A 291 2.33 8.02 -11.22
CA THR A 291 1.12 7.44 -11.77
C THR A 291 1.13 5.93 -11.58
N LEU A 292 0.10 5.40 -10.97
CA LEU A 292 -0.05 3.99 -10.66
C LEU A 292 -1.41 3.49 -11.17
N ARG A 293 -1.58 2.17 -11.14
CA ARG A 293 -2.86 1.51 -11.34
C ARG A 293 -3.26 0.73 -10.10
N ILE A 294 -4.52 0.34 -10.03
CA ILE A 294 -4.94 -0.64 -9.05
C ILE A 294 -4.37 -2.00 -9.46
N ASP A 295 -3.66 -2.66 -8.56
CA ASP A 295 -3.23 -4.03 -8.75
C ASP A 295 -4.38 -4.99 -8.44
N HIS A 296 -4.79 -5.80 -9.39
CA HIS A 296 -5.89 -6.74 -9.22
C HIS A 296 -5.43 -8.17 -8.86
N GLY A 297 -4.13 -8.41 -8.95
CA GLY A 297 -3.53 -9.74 -8.74
C GLY A 297 -3.27 -10.08 -7.27
N GLY A 298 -2.87 -9.09 -6.47
CA GLY A 298 -2.41 -9.32 -5.11
C GLY A 298 -1.06 -10.05 -5.06
N ALA A 299 -0.86 -10.88 -4.04
CA ALA A 299 0.35 -11.68 -3.89
C ALA A 299 0.42 -12.78 -4.95
N VAL A 300 1.53 -12.86 -5.68
CA VAL A 300 1.75 -13.84 -6.76
C VAL A 300 3.13 -14.48 -6.62
N ILE A 301 3.27 -15.69 -7.18
CA ILE A 301 4.53 -16.43 -7.29
C ILE A 301 4.92 -16.49 -8.75
N GLU A 302 6.06 -15.90 -9.08
CA GLU A 302 6.68 -15.94 -10.41
C GLU A 302 7.76 -17.03 -10.44
N ARG A 303 7.79 -17.81 -11.53
CA ARG A 303 8.70 -18.97 -11.70
C ARG A 303 9.88 -18.61 -12.57
#